data_5d566a64deda74cd653ecc8d981826b2
#
_entry.id   5d566a64deda74cd653ecc8d981826b2
#
_cell.length_a   1.000
_cell.length_b   1.000
_cell.length_c   1.000
_cell.angle_alpha   90.00
_cell.angle_beta   90.00
_cell.angle_gamma   90.00
#
_symmetry.space_group_name_H-M   'P 1'
#
loop_
_entity.id
_entity.type
_entity.pdbx_description
1 polymer ?
#
loop_
_entity_poly.entity_id
_entity_poly.type
_entity_poly.pdbx_seq_one_letter_code
_entity_poly.pdbx_strand_id
1 'polypeptide(L)'
;IYVTDERQQLHFKQVFAILRKMGVPLNLKHVWFGLMRLPNATFSTRQGNVIKLEVLLDEAEKRAMDIIQQSSTTLTPEQQREVARAVGIGAVKYADLSQNPQSLVTFTWEKAMSLEGNSAPYLQYAYARISSVLDKYRERFPQGDYTAFPLLLQEPVERRLAVHLLRFDDTVLAAARTYRPNYLADYCYALAQLYSTFYQNV
;
A
#
# COMPACT_ATOMS: atom_id res chain seq x y z
N ILE A 1 9.50 -18.35 -6.78
CA ILE A 1 9.31 -17.04 -7.42
C ILE A 1 10.62 -16.28 -7.32
N TYR A 2 11.08 -15.70 -8.44
CA TYR A 2 12.27 -14.84 -8.54
C TYR A 2 11.81 -13.44 -8.89
N VAL A 3 12.06 -12.48 -8.00
CA VAL A 3 11.67 -11.07 -8.18
C VAL A 3 12.92 -10.27 -8.50
N THR A 4 13.07 -9.83 -9.74
CA THR A 4 14.26 -9.10 -10.20
C THR A 4 13.92 -8.06 -11.25
N ASP A 5 14.92 -7.25 -11.60
CA ASP A 5 14.82 -6.22 -12.64
C ASP A 5 14.48 -6.83 -14.03
N GLU A 6 13.72 -6.10 -14.83
CA GLU A 6 13.28 -6.51 -16.18
C GLU A 6 14.42 -6.91 -17.12
N ARG A 7 15.60 -6.34 -16.95
CA ARG A 7 16.79 -6.65 -17.79
C ARG A 7 17.29 -8.09 -17.63
N GLN A 8 16.85 -8.80 -16.57
CA GLN A 8 17.20 -10.20 -16.32
C GLN A 8 16.20 -11.20 -16.93
N GLN A 9 15.17 -10.74 -17.65
CA GLN A 9 14.14 -11.64 -18.20
C GLN A 9 14.71 -12.75 -19.07
N LEU A 10 15.63 -12.43 -19.98
CA LEU A 10 16.22 -13.44 -20.86
C LEU A 10 17.02 -14.48 -20.09
N HIS A 11 17.79 -14.05 -19.10
CA HIS A 11 18.55 -14.93 -18.22
C HIS A 11 17.63 -15.96 -17.53
N PHE A 12 16.58 -15.52 -16.88
CA PHE A 12 15.64 -16.43 -16.20
C PHE A 12 14.89 -17.34 -17.17
N LYS A 13 14.53 -16.85 -18.37
CA LYS A 13 13.93 -17.70 -19.42
C LYS A 13 14.87 -18.83 -19.81
N GLN A 14 16.16 -18.54 -19.98
CA GLN A 14 17.18 -19.54 -20.34
C GLN A 14 17.42 -20.54 -19.21
N VAL A 15 17.63 -20.07 -17.98
CA VAL A 15 17.83 -20.94 -16.80
C VAL A 15 16.64 -21.87 -16.59
N PHE A 16 15.42 -21.36 -16.63
CA PHE A 16 14.22 -22.16 -16.44
C PHE A 16 14.00 -23.17 -17.57
N ALA A 17 14.41 -22.83 -18.80
CA ALA A 17 14.35 -23.77 -19.92
C ALA A 17 15.37 -24.92 -19.76
N ILE A 18 16.57 -24.63 -19.28
CA ILE A 18 17.59 -25.64 -18.97
C ILE A 18 17.11 -26.58 -17.88
N LEU A 19 16.62 -26.04 -16.76
CA LEU A 19 16.11 -26.84 -15.64
C LEU A 19 14.97 -27.78 -16.07
N ARG A 20 14.05 -27.31 -16.91
CA ARG A 20 13.00 -28.15 -17.49
C ARG A 20 13.56 -29.30 -18.35
N LYS A 21 14.57 -29.01 -19.18
CA LYS A 21 15.25 -30.03 -19.99
C LYS A 21 16.01 -31.07 -19.14
N MET A 22 16.48 -30.63 -17.97
CA MET A 22 17.12 -31.55 -17.00
C MET A 22 16.10 -32.37 -16.20
N GLY A 23 14.79 -32.22 -16.45
CA GLY A 23 13.75 -32.96 -15.73
C GLY A 23 13.50 -32.45 -14.31
N VAL A 24 13.91 -31.22 -13.97
CA VAL A 24 13.66 -30.66 -12.63
C VAL A 24 12.18 -30.24 -12.50
N PRO A 25 11.40 -30.91 -11.61
CA PRO A 25 9.95 -30.72 -11.54
C PRO A 25 9.56 -29.51 -10.69
N LEU A 26 10.09 -28.32 -10.98
CA LEU A 26 9.84 -27.09 -10.24
C LEU A 26 8.94 -26.14 -11.04
N ASN A 27 7.93 -25.58 -10.36
CA ASN A 27 7.16 -24.48 -10.90
C ASN A 27 7.91 -23.15 -10.66
N LEU A 28 8.69 -22.77 -11.65
CA LEU A 28 9.57 -21.58 -11.60
C LEU A 28 8.88 -20.38 -12.25
N LYS A 29 8.83 -19.27 -11.53
CA LYS A 29 8.25 -18.03 -12.02
C LYS A 29 9.21 -16.86 -11.82
N HIS A 30 9.46 -16.12 -12.88
CA HIS A 30 10.15 -14.83 -12.85
C HIS A 30 9.10 -13.71 -12.82
N VAL A 31 9.10 -12.93 -11.76
CA VAL A 31 8.32 -11.70 -11.60
C VAL A 31 9.29 -10.55 -11.73
N TRP A 32 9.19 -9.81 -12.81
CA TRP A 32 10.09 -8.69 -13.06
C TRP A 32 9.42 -7.35 -12.80
N PHE A 33 10.24 -6.39 -12.41
CA PHE A 33 9.83 -5.02 -12.17
C PHE A 33 10.66 -4.03 -12.99
N GLY A 34 10.05 -2.90 -13.32
CA GLY A 34 10.70 -1.77 -13.96
C GLY A 34 11.51 -0.93 -12.95
N LEU A 35 12.22 0.05 -13.47
CA LEU A 35 13.04 0.92 -12.63
C LEU A 35 12.19 1.96 -11.91
N MET A 36 12.47 2.15 -10.62
CA MET A 36 12.02 3.34 -9.89
C MET A 36 13.05 4.46 -10.11
N ARG A 37 12.59 5.67 -10.36
CA ARG A 37 13.43 6.87 -10.51
C ARG A 37 13.04 7.93 -9.50
N LEU A 38 14.03 8.69 -9.03
CA LEU A 38 13.79 9.98 -8.38
C LEU A 38 13.79 11.08 -9.45
N PRO A 39 13.03 12.20 -9.28
CA PRO A 39 12.92 13.25 -10.29
C PRO A 39 14.26 13.82 -10.75
N ASN A 40 15.22 13.89 -9.84
CA ASN A 40 16.53 14.52 -10.06
C ASN A 40 17.72 13.55 -10.06
N ALA A 41 17.47 12.23 -10.07
CA ALA A 41 18.54 11.23 -10.04
C ALA A 41 18.24 10.06 -10.96
N THR A 42 19.11 9.83 -11.93
CA THR A 42 19.18 8.56 -12.67
C THR A 42 19.96 7.57 -11.82
N PHE A 43 19.33 6.50 -11.38
CA PHE A 43 20.03 5.41 -10.70
C PHE A 43 20.96 4.71 -11.68
N SER A 44 22.24 4.95 -11.57
CA SER A 44 23.27 4.21 -12.28
C SER A 44 24.21 3.58 -11.26
N THR A 45 24.14 2.27 -11.13
CA THR A 45 25.09 1.49 -10.31
C THR A 45 26.52 1.69 -10.75
N ARG A 46 26.75 2.02 -12.04
CA ARG A 46 28.09 2.26 -12.61
C ARG A 46 28.66 3.64 -12.25
N GLN A 47 27.82 4.61 -11.86
CA GLN A 47 28.24 5.97 -11.52
C GLN A 47 28.22 6.25 -10.01
N GLY A 48 27.99 5.25 -9.17
CA GLY A 48 28.00 5.39 -7.70
C GLY A 48 26.80 6.13 -7.08
N ASN A 49 25.84 6.58 -7.88
CA ASN A 49 24.64 7.28 -7.42
C ASN A 49 23.51 6.31 -7.09
N VAL A 50 23.76 5.36 -6.20
CA VAL A 50 22.73 4.44 -5.69
C VAL A 50 22.30 4.93 -4.31
N ILE A 51 21.04 5.36 -4.19
CA ILE A 51 20.46 5.61 -2.87
C ILE A 51 20.22 4.23 -2.23
N LYS A 52 20.87 3.98 -1.11
CA LYS A 52 20.62 2.78 -0.32
C LYS A 52 19.19 2.81 0.21
N LEU A 53 18.51 1.66 0.22
CA LEU A 53 17.15 1.54 0.75
C LEU A 53 17.05 2.03 2.20
N GLU A 54 18.05 1.74 3.02
CA GLU A 54 18.15 2.21 4.40
C GLU A 54 18.02 3.74 4.48
N VAL A 55 18.82 4.48 3.69
CA VAL A 55 18.78 5.95 3.66
C VAL A 55 17.41 6.48 3.22
N LEU A 56 16.74 5.78 2.27
CA LEU A 56 15.40 6.14 1.85
C LEU A 56 14.36 5.95 2.97
N LEU A 57 14.47 4.88 3.73
CA LEU A 57 13.57 4.59 4.85
C LEU A 57 13.81 5.57 6.03
N ASP A 58 15.07 5.87 6.34
CA ASP A 58 15.42 6.85 7.39
C ASP A 58 14.88 8.25 7.03
N GLU A 59 15.03 8.67 5.79
CA GLU A 59 14.48 9.95 5.31
C GLU A 59 12.95 9.96 5.37
N ALA A 60 12.29 8.83 5.10
CA ALA A 60 10.85 8.71 5.20
C ALA A 60 10.36 8.86 6.64
N GLU A 61 11.02 8.21 7.61
CA GLU A 61 10.71 8.35 9.03
C GLU A 61 10.92 9.78 9.50
N LYS A 62 12.02 10.41 9.10
CA LYS A 62 12.33 11.80 9.44
C LYS A 62 11.25 12.76 8.93
N ARG A 63 10.85 12.64 7.65
CA ARG A 63 9.79 13.49 7.06
C ARG A 63 8.45 13.29 7.76
N ALA A 64 8.10 12.06 8.11
CA ALA A 64 6.90 11.77 8.87
C ALA A 64 6.96 12.41 10.26
N MET A 65 8.11 12.35 10.93
CA MET A 65 8.32 13.00 12.23
C MET A 65 8.17 14.52 12.12
N ASP A 66 8.75 15.14 11.11
CA ASP A 66 8.64 16.58 10.88
C ASP A 66 7.18 17.03 10.72
N ILE A 67 6.36 16.23 9.99
CA ILE A 67 4.92 16.48 9.84
C ILE A 67 4.19 16.36 11.18
N ILE A 68 4.49 15.34 11.96
CA ILE A 68 3.88 15.11 13.29
C ILE A 68 4.21 16.27 14.24
N GLN A 69 5.45 16.71 14.26
CA GLN A 69 5.90 17.80 15.14
C GLN A 69 5.29 19.17 14.77
N GLN A 70 4.96 19.37 13.49
CA GLN A 70 4.25 20.57 13.03
C GLN A 70 2.75 20.54 13.35
N SER A 71 2.21 19.36 13.67
CA SER A 71 0.83 19.18 14.03
C SER A 71 0.66 19.32 15.54
N SER A 72 -0.45 19.94 15.99
CA SER A 72 -0.81 19.88 17.41
C SER A 72 -1.18 18.44 17.78
N THR A 73 -0.30 17.77 18.53
CA THR A 73 -0.52 16.37 18.91
C THR A 73 -0.41 16.21 20.43
N THR A 74 -1.24 15.31 20.97
CA THR A 74 -1.19 14.86 22.37
C THR A 74 -0.34 13.61 22.55
N LEU A 75 0.32 13.11 21.47
CA LEU A 75 1.12 11.91 21.50
C LEU A 75 2.41 12.10 22.32
N THR A 76 2.78 11.10 23.09
CA THR A 76 4.08 11.06 23.75
C THR A 76 5.22 10.97 22.71
N PRO A 77 6.46 11.32 23.08
CA PRO A 77 7.60 11.19 22.16
C PRO A 77 7.81 9.77 21.62
N GLU A 78 7.49 8.75 22.41
CA GLU A 78 7.55 7.35 22.00
C GLU A 78 6.50 7.04 20.93
N GLN A 79 5.26 7.46 21.18
CA GLN A 79 4.15 7.30 20.23
C GLN A 79 4.41 8.07 18.92
N GLN A 80 4.99 9.28 19.01
CA GLN A 80 5.38 10.04 17.82
C GLN A 80 6.39 9.28 16.97
N ARG A 81 7.39 8.63 17.58
CA ARG A 81 8.36 7.78 16.86
C ARG A 81 7.71 6.58 16.20
N GLU A 82 6.83 5.88 16.90
CA GLU A 82 6.11 4.73 16.33
C GLU A 82 5.24 5.14 15.13
N VAL A 83 4.50 6.23 15.28
CA VAL A 83 3.66 6.76 14.19
C VAL A 83 4.52 7.23 13.02
N ALA A 84 5.62 7.96 13.28
CA ALA A 84 6.53 8.43 12.23
C ALA A 84 7.11 7.25 11.43
N ARG A 85 7.52 6.20 12.13
CA ARG A 85 8.02 4.97 11.49
C ARG A 85 6.93 4.29 10.66
N ALA A 86 5.73 4.11 11.21
CA ALA A 86 4.63 3.45 10.52
C ALA A 86 4.20 4.24 9.27
N VAL A 87 4.13 5.57 9.36
CA VAL A 87 3.77 6.44 8.26
C VAL A 87 4.88 6.49 7.21
N GLY A 88 6.13 6.72 7.62
CA GLY A 88 7.27 6.85 6.71
C GLY A 88 7.53 5.56 5.92
N ILE A 89 7.68 4.42 6.62
CA ILE A 89 7.90 3.12 5.97
C ILE A 89 6.68 2.73 5.13
N GLY A 90 5.47 2.98 5.62
CA GLY A 90 4.24 2.75 4.89
C GLY A 90 4.19 3.52 3.58
N ALA A 91 4.59 4.79 3.59
CA ALA A 91 4.62 5.65 2.40
C ALA A 91 5.55 5.09 1.32
N VAL A 92 6.77 4.68 1.67
CA VAL A 92 7.71 4.08 0.72
C VAL A 92 7.19 2.76 0.15
N LYS A 93 6.72 1.85 1.02
CA LYS A 93 6.17 0.56 0.59
C LYS A 93 4.97 0.73 -0.35
N TYR A 94 4.06 1.62 -0.01
CA TYR A 94 2.86 1.84 -0.80
C TYR A 94 3.17 2.51 -2.13
N ALA A 95 4.07 3.49 -2.15
CA ALA A 95 4.51 4.15 -3.37
C ALA A 95 5.10 3.17 -4.39
N ASP A 96 5.77 2.11 -3.92
CA ASP A 96 6.27 1.04 -4.78
C ASP A 96 5.16 0.05 -5.17
N LEU A 97 4.45 -0.51 -4.21
CA LEU A 97 3.49 -1.59 -4.43
C LEU A 97 2.19 -1.15 -5.13
N SER A 98 1.82 0.13 -5.05
CA SER A 98 0.63 0.68 -5.72
C SER A 98 0.82 0.92 -7.22
N GLN A 99 2.05 0.84 -7.71
CA GLN A 99 2.33 1.01 -9.12
C GLN A 99 2.27 -0.33 -9.87
N ASN A 100 1.95 -0.27 -11.17
CA ASN A 100 2.15 -1.43 -12.00
C ASN A 100 3.65 -1.78 -12.01
N PRO A 101 4.06 -2.96 -11.53
CA PRO A 101 5.47 -3.32 -11.41
C PRO A 101 6.22 -3.28 -12.74
N GLN A 102 5.50 -3.38 -13.87
CA GLN A 102 6.08 -3.35 -15.21
C GLN A 102 6.23 -1.94 -15.78
N SER A 103 5.90 -0.91 -15.02
CA SER A 103 5.98 0.48 -15.46
C SER A 103 7.24 1.15 -14.90
N LEU A 104 7.71 2.18 -15.60
CA LEU A 104 8.69 3.10 -15.04
C LEU A 104 8.00 3.97 -14.00
N VAL A 105 8.46 3.94 -12.78
CA VAL A 105 7.90 4.69 -11.66
C VAL A 105 8.79 5.87 -11.32
N THR A 106 8.20 7.05 -11.22
CA THR A 106 8.87 8.23 -10.65
C THR A 106 8.39 8.41 -9.22
N PHE A 107 9.27 8.17 -8.26
CA PHE A 107 9.01 8.39 -6.85
C PHE A 107 9.18 9.86 -6.50
N THR A 108 8.20 10.45 -5.84
CA THR A 108 8.30 11.79 -5.25
C THR A 108 7.80 11.77 -3.81
N TRP A 109 8.48 12.52 -2.95
CA TRP A 109 8.08 12.63 -1.54
C TRP A 109 6.70 13.26 -1.37
N GLU A 110 6.38 14.24 -2.20
CA GLU A 110 5.10 14.96 -2.17
C GLU A 110 3.93 14.01 -2.38
N LYS A 111 4.06 13.06 -3.32
CA LYS A 111 3.02 12.05 -3.56
C LYS A 111 3.01 10.97 -2.49
N ALA A 112 4.19 10.48 -2.11
CA ALA A 112 4.29 9.37 -1.16
C ALA A 112 3.78 9.73 0.24
N MET A 113 4.02 10.97 0.67
CA MET A 113 3.66 11.48 2.01
C MET A 113 2.35 12.28 2.02
N SER A 114 1.63 12.37 0.90
CA SER A 114 0.37 13.12 0.82
C SER A 114 -0.72 12.49 1.68
N LEU A 115 -1.50 13.32 2.36
CA LEU A 115 -2.76 12.92 3.02
C LEU A 115 -3.95 12.89 2.05
N GLU A 116 -3.71 13.20 0.78
CA GLU A 116 -4.72 13.19 -0.27
C GLU A 116 -4.26 12.30 -1.43
N GLY A 117 -5.22 11.72 -2.16
CA GLY A 117 -4.94 10.88 -3.32
C GLY A 117 -4.48 9.47 -2.94
N ASN A 118 -3.88 8.77 -3.90
CA ASN A 118 -3.49 7.37 -3.77
C ASN A 118 -2.14 7.22 -3.05
N SER A 119 -2.17 7.28 -1.72
CA SER A 119 -1.00 7.26 -0.83
C SER A 119 -1.24 6.42 0.42
N ALA A 120 -0.16 5.97 1.09
CA ALA A 120 -0.28 5.26 2.35
C ALA A 120 -0.86 6.11 3.48
N PRO A 121 -0.43 7.37 3.70
CA PRO A 121 -1.01 8.21 4.74
C PRO A 121 -2.52 8.41 4.58
N TYR A 122 -3.03 8.50 3.35
CA TYR A 122 -4.47 8.57 3.08
C TYR A 122 -5.20 7.30 3.56
N LEU A 123 -4.66 6.11 3.27
CA LEU A 123 -5.24 4.85 3.73
C LEU A 123 -5.16 4.70 5.26
N GLN A 124 -4.04 5.08 5.85
CA GLN A 124 -3.86 5.07 7.30
C GLN A 124 -4.83 6.01 8.00
N TYR A 125 -5.06 7.19 7.43
CA TYR A 125 -6.07 8.13 7.92
C TYR A 125 -7.49 7.55 7.83
N ALA A 126 -7.85 6.90 6.72
CA ALA A 126 -9.14 6.23 6.59
C ALA A 126 -9.31 5.13 7.64
N TYR A 127 -8.27 4.32 7.89
CA TYR A 127 -8.26 3.30 8.93
C TYR A 127 -8.44 3.91 10.33
N ALA A 128 -7.69 4.95 10.67
CA ALA A 128 -7.79 5.63 11.96
C ALA A 128 -9.20 6.20 12.19
N ARG A 129 -9.82 6.74 11.13
CA ARG A 129 -11.20 7.22 11.19
C ARG A 129 -12.20 6.09 11.46
N ILE A 130 -12.06 4.94 10.80
CA ILE A 130 -12.88 3.74 11.04
C ILE A 130 -12.74 3.29 12.49
N SER A 131 -11.49 3.16 12.97
CA SER A 131 -11.20 2.75 14.35
C SER A 131 -11.85 3.71 15.35
N SER A 132 -11.74 5.02 15.15
CA SER A 132 -12.37 6.03 16.01
C SER A 132 -13.91 5.92 16.05
N VAL A 133 -14.55 5.58 14.94
CA VAL A 133 -16.01 5.35 14.89
C VAL A 133 -16.37 4.12 15.72
N LEU A 134 -15.62 3.03 15.55
CA LEU A 134 -15.86 1.79 16.30
C LEU A 134 -15.62 1.97 17.80
N ASP A 135 -14.61 2.73 18.19
CA ASP A 135 -14.31 3.01 19.60
C ASP A 135 -15.42 3.85 20.24
N LYS A 136 -15.90 4.90 19.55
CA LYS A 136 -17.06 5.68 20.02
C LYS A 136 -18.33 4.82 20.15
N TYR A 137 -18.52 3.86 19.24
CA TYR A 137 -19.64 2.92 19.35
C TYR A 137 -19.51 2.06 20.60
N ARG A 138 -18.31 1.47 20.84
CA ARG A 138 -18.06 0.64 22.03
C ARG A 138 -18.21 1.40 23.34
N GLU A 139 -17.75 2.66 23.38
CA GLU A 139 -17.94 3.54 24.55
C GLU A 139 -19.41 3.81 24.81
N ARG A 140 -20.19 4.08 23.76
CA ARG A 140 -21.63 4.41 23.88
C ARG A 140 -22.50 3.18 24.17
N PHE A 141 -22.09 2.02 23.67
CA PHE A 141 -22.81 0.75 23.77
C PHE A 141 -21.89 -0.39 24.25
N PRO A 142 -21.45 -0.38 25.52
CA PRO A 142 -20.44 -1.35 26.02
C PRO A 142 -20.85 -2.82 25.89
N GLN A 143 -22.17 -3.09 25.91
CA GLN A 143 -22.74 -4.44 25.74
C GLN A 143 -23.43 -4.60 24.38
N GLY A 144 -23.27 -3.66 23.47
CA GLY A 144 -23.89 -3.68 22.16
C GLY A 144 -23.21 -4.69 21.25
N ASP A 145 -24.00 -5.57 20.65
CA ASP A 145 -23.56 -6.48 19.58
C ASP A 145 -24.15 -5.99 18.26
N TYR A 146 -23.33 -5.29 17.47
CA TYR A 146 -23.76 -4.80 16.15
C TYR A 146 -23.97 -5.94 15.14
N THR A 147 -23.49 -7.16 15.42
CA THR A 147 -23.71 -8.34 14.54
C THR A 147 -25.08 -8.97 14.76
N ALA A 148 -25.75 -8.63 15.86
CA ALA A 148 -27.09 -9.15 16.18
C ALA A 148 -28.22 -8.48 15.35
N PHE A 149 -27.91 -7.38 14.65
CA PHE A 149 -28.90 -6.66 13.86
C PHE A 149 -28.80 -6.99 12.38
N PRO A 150 -29.93 -7.06 11.66
CA PRO A 150 -29.91 -7.24 10.21
C PRO A 150 -29.25 -6.03 9.54
N LEU A 151 -28.40 -6.29 8.58
CA LEU A 151 -27.77 -5.25 7.76
C LEU A 151 -28.85 -4.66 6.81
N LEU A 152 -29.22 -3.41 7.05
CA LEU A 152 -30.17 -2.67 6.21
C LEU A 152 -29.39 -1.64 5.39
N LEU A 153 -29.35 -1.84 4.08
CA LEU A 153 -28.69 -0.94 3.13
C LEU A 153 -29.75 -0.06 2.47
N GLN A 154 -30.02 1.11 3.04
CA GLN A 154 -31.04 2.03 2.56
C GLN A 154 -30.50 2.98 1.51
N GLU A 155 -29.32 3.54 1.75
CA GLU A 155 -28.74 4.56 0.90
C GLU A 155 -27.88 3.95 -0.25
N PRO A 156 -27.84 4.60 -1.41
CA PRO A 156 -27.00 4.14 -2.53
C PRO A 156 -25.52 4.05 -2.20
N VAL A 157 -25.00 4.89 -1.31
CA VAL A 157 -23.59 4.88 -0.88
C VAL A 157 -23.28 3.64 -0.06
N GLU A 158 -24.20 3.19 0.81
CA GLU A 158 -24.07 1.96 1.60
C GLU A 158 -23.98 0.73 0.69
N ARG A 159 -24.86 0.66 -0.30
CA ARG A 159 -24.87 -0.44 -1.29
C ARG A 159 -23.57 -0.49 -2.10
N ARG A 160 -23.07 0.66 -2.54
CA ARG A 160 -21.79 0.72 -3.28
C ARG A 160 -20.63 0.23 -2.44
N LEU A 161 -20.58 0.64 -1.16
CA LEU A 161 -19.56 0.20 -0.22
C LEU A 161 -19.64 -1.32 0.00
N ALA A 162 -20.84 -1.84 0.26
CA ALA A 162 -21.07 -3.27 0.46
C ALA A 162 -20.66 -4.11 -0.78
N VAL A 163 -21.06 -3.69 -1.98
CA VAL A 163 -20.67 -4.35 -3.23
C VAL A 163 -19.15 -4.33 -3.44
N HIS A 164 -18.49 -3.23 -3.07
CA HIS A 164 -17.04 -3.15 -3.17
C HIS A 164 -16.35 -4.13 -2.21
N LEU A 165 -16.84 -4.24 -0.97
CA LEU A 165 -16.33 -5.19 0.02
C LEU A 165 -16.40 -6.65 -0.47
N LEU A 166 -17.47 -7.04 -1.17
CA LEU A 166 -17.62 -8.39 -1.73
C LEU A 166 -16.58 -8.73 -2.82
N ARG A 167 -15.89 -7.76 -3.39
CA ARG A 167 -14.83 -7.97 -4.40
C ARG A 167 -13.45 -8.26 -3.81
N PHE A 168 -13.32 -8.29 -2.49
CA PHE A 168 -12.03 -8.46 -1.85
C PHE A 168 -11.34 -9.75 -2.23
N ASP A 169 -12.03 -10.88 -2.14
CA ASP A 169 -11.48 -12.21 -2.43
C ASP A 169 -11.04 -12.32 -3.90
N ASP A 170 -11.86 -11.83 -4.83
CA ASP A 170 -11.52 -11.81 -6.25
C ASP A 170 -10.27 -10.94 -6.52
N THR A 171 -10.14 -9.81 -5.82
CA THR A 171 -8.99 -8.94 -5.92
C THR A 171 -7.72 -9.61 -5.42
N VAL A 172 -7.78 -10.27 -4.27
CA VAL A 172 -6.65 -11.03 -3.71
C VAL A 172 -6.23 -12.15 -4.67
N LEU A 173 -7.20 -12.90 -5.19
CA LEU A 173 -6.94 -13.96 -6.16
C LEU A 173 -6.31 -13.43 -7.46
N ALA A 174 -6.81 -12.29 -7.97
CA ALA A 174 -6.27 -11.65 -9.15
C ALA A 174 -4.82 -11.18 -8.92
N ALA A 175 -4.55 -10.51 -7.79
CA ALA A 175 -3.21 -10.07 -7.41
C ALA A 175 -2.24 -11.26 -7.29
N ALA A 176 -2.67 -12.35 -6.63
CA ALA A 176 -1.87 -13.56 -6.45
C ALA A 176 -1.56 -14.27 -7.78
N ARG A 177 -2.56 -14.43 -8.65
CA ARG A 177 -2.40 -15.11 -9.96
C ARG A 177 -1.51 -14.35 -10.92
N THR A 178 -1.55 -13.02 -10.87
CA THR A 178 -0.80 -12.14 -11.77
C THR A 178 0.50 -11.64 -11.19
N TYR A 179 0.75 -11.86 -9.89
CA TYR A 179 1.88 -11.29 -9.13
C TYR A 179 1.91 -9.76 -9.17
N ARG A 180 0.72 -9.13 -9.11
CA ARG A 180 0.53 -7.68 -9.18
C ARG A 180 -0.10 -7.12 -7.91
N PRO A 181 0.71 -6.73 -6.92
CA PRO A 181 0.20 -6.18 -5.66
C PRO A 181 -0.57 -4.88 -5.83
N ASN A 182 -0.34 -4.14 -6.92
CA ASN A 182 -1.07 -2.92 -7.21
C ASN A 182 -2.59 -3.12 -7.32
N TYR A 183 -3.08 -4.30 -7.70
CA TYR A 183 -4.53 -4.58 -7.69
C TYR A 183 -5.12 -4.46 -6.29
N LEU A 184 -4.39 -4.94 -5.28
CA LEU A 184 -4.82 -4.81 -3.89
C LEU A 184 -4.71 -3.35 -3.41
N ALA A 185 -3.66 -2.64 -3.81
CA ALA A 185 -3.50 -1.22 -3.48
C ALA A 185 -4.63 -0.37 -4.09
N ASP A 186 -4.97 -0.60 -5.36
CA ASP A 186 -6.08 0.07 -6.05
C ASP A 186 -7.43 -0.23 -5.37
N TYR A 187 -7.65 -1.48 -4.97
CA TYR A 187 -8.83 -1.87 -4.21
C TYR A 187 -8.93 -1.13 -2.88
N CYS A 188 -7.84 -1.09 -2.10
CA CYS A 188 -7.81 -0.39 -0.81
C CYS A 188 -8.06 1.11 -0.98
N TYR A 189 -7.48 1.73 -2.01
CA TYR A 189 -7.70 3.14 -2.29
C TYR A 189 -9.16 3.43 -2.65
N ALA A 190 -9.75 2.64 -3.55
CA ALA A 190 -11.17 2.76 -3.90
C ALA A 190 -12.08 2.53 -2.68
N LEU A 191 -11.74 1.57 -1.81
CA LEU A 191 -12.47 1.33 -0.56
C LEU A 191 -12.42 2.55 0.37
N ALA A 192 -11.24 3.14 0.55
CA ALA A 192 -11.07 4.33 1.38
C ALA A 192 -11.87 5.53 0.85
N GLN A 193 -11.93 5.71 -0.48
CA GLN A 193 -12.76 6.74 -1.11
C GLN A 193 -14.27 6.50 -0.90
N LEU A 194 -14.72 5.26 -1.08
CA LEU A 194 -16.11 4.87 -0.84
C LEU A 194 -16.49 5.05 0.62
N TYR A 195 -15.61 4.64 1.53
CA TYR A 195 -15.81 4.86 2.96
C TYR A 195 -15.86 6.37 3.32
N SER A 196 -14.98 7.18 2.76
CA SER A 196 -15.00 8.63 2.99
C SER A 196 -16.31 9.25 2.53
N THR A 197 -16.83 8.81 1.37
CA THR A 197 -18.13 9.24 0.86
C THR A 197 -19.28 8.78 1.77
N PHE A 198 -19.25 7.52 2.21
CA PHE A 198 -20.22 6.99 3.17
C PHE A 198 -20.23 7.81 4.46
N TYR A 199 -19.06 8.01 5.07
CA TYR A 199 -18.91 8.73 6.34
C TYR A 199 -19.42 10.19 6.29
N GLN A 200 -19.41 10.82 5.11
CA GLN A 200 -19.87 12.20 4.93
C GLN A 200 -21.39 12.30 4.72
N ASN A 201 -22.04 11.22 4.25
CA ASN A 201 -23.43 11.26 3.82
C ASN A 201 -24.38 10.44 4.71
N VAL A 202 -23.85 9.66 5.62
CA VAL A 202 -24.58 8.82 6.57
C VAL A 202 -24.09 9.08 7.99
#